data_8be70db43624f6cf6ef85e33bef0d9d6
#
_entry.id   8be70db43624f6cf6ef85e33bef0d9d6
#
_cell.length_a   1.000
_cell.length_b   1.000
_cell.length_c   1.000
_cell.angle_alpha   90.00
_cell.angle_beta   90.00
_cell.angle_gamma   90.00
#
_symmetry.space_group_name_H-M   'P 1'
#
loop_
_entity.id
_entity.type
_entity.pdbx_description
1 polymer ?
#
loop_
_entity_poly.entity_id
_entity_poly.type
_entity_poly.pdbx_seq_one_letter_code
_entity_poly.pdbx_strand_id
1 'polypeptide(L)'
;MKPTVLLLILASSAMAGEFAVLSSGARLYAERHESDGAKVTLFTKTGSTELEAALVVGFEVEDPAQPERPAPPETSAKQASATAALSPVQPAGLTELVDNAARKYGLPPAFVRAVVAVESGYRADAVSPKGAIGLMQLMPATARELGADPKIPEQNVDAGTRYLRDLLLKYDNHAYHALAAYNAGPGAVDKYHGVPPYRETHDYILNVLRNWRKQPSAD
;
A
#
# COMPACT_ATOMS: atom_id res chain seq x y z
N MET A 1 -16.98 -42.09 -29.47
CA MET A 1 -16.83 -40.74 -30.02
C MET A 1 -16.37 -39.85 -28.86
N LYS A 2 -15.12 -39.40 -28.87
CA LYS A 2 -14.56 -38.50 -27.83
C LYS A 2 -14.73 -37.06 -28.30
N PRO A 3 -15.23 -36.13 -27.49
CA PRO A 3 -15.26 -34.74 -27.87
C PRO A 3 -13.86 -34.14 -27.80
N THR A 4 -13.37 -33.65 -28.92
CA THR A 4 -12.13 -32.87 -29.02
C THR A 4 -12.42 -31.48 -28.48
N VAL A 5 -11.80 -31.16 -27.35
CA VAL A 5 -11.82 -29.81 -26.79
C VAL A 5 -10.90 -28.95 -27.66
N LEU A 6 -11.48 -28.06 -28.41
CA LEU A 6 -10.76 -27.07 -29.22
C LEU A 6 -10.23 -25.98 -28.28
N LEU A 7 -8.93 -26.04 -28.01
CA LEU A 7 -8.23 -25.00 -27.26
C LEU A 7 -8.05 -23.78 -28.19
N LEU A 8 -8.86 -22.78 -28.00
CA LEU A 8 -8.71 -21.50 -28.71
C LEU A 8 -7.57 -20.71 -28.07
N ILE A 9 -6.37 -20.85 -28.60
CA ILE A 9 -5.23 -20.00 -28.29
C ILE A 9 -5.46 -18.69 -29.05
N LEU A 10 -5.98 -17.67 -28.38
CA LEU A 10 -5.89 -16.29 -28.89
C LEU A 10 -4.48 -15.79 -28.56
N ALA A 11 -3.59 -15.89 -29.55
CA ALA A 11 -2.35 -15.12 -29.55
C ALA A 11 -2.72 -13.65 -29.75
N SER A 12 -2.56 -12.82 -28.75
CA SER A 12 -2.64 -11.38 -28.88
C SER A 12 -1.32 -10.74 -28.55
N SER A 13 -0.85 -10.01 -29.49
CA SER A 13 0.38 -9.23 -29.56
C SER A 13 0.36 -8.03 -28.62
N ALA A 14 1.61 -7.64 -28.22
CA ALA A 14 2.04 -6.35 -27.65
C ALA A 14 1.53 -6.00 -26.26
N MET A 15 2.36 -6.22 -25.33
CA MET A 15 2.84 -5.60 -24.07
C MET A 15 2.16 -4.29 -23.63
N ALA A 16 0.84 -4.25 -23.53
CA ALA A 16 0.17 -3.33 -22.65
C ALA A 16 -0.13 -4.11 -21.36
N GLY A 17 0.31 -3.61 -20.23
CA GLY A 17 -0.04 -4.20 -18.94
C GLY A 17 -1.54 -4.13 -18.71
N GLU A 18 -2.05 -4.97 -17.84
CA GLU A 18 -3.46 -5.01 -17.48
C GLU A 18 -3.63 -4.92 -15.97
N PHE A 19 -4.79 -4.44 -15.53
CA PHE A 19 -5.15 -4.39 -14.12
C PHE A 19 -6.27 -5.38 -13.84
N ALA A 20 -6.01 -6.35 -12.97
CA ALA A 20 -7.08 -7.16 -12.39
C ALA A 20 -7.86 -6.30 -11.38
N VAL A 21 -9.13 -6.09 -11.63
CA VAL A 21 -10.04 -5.37 -10.74
C VAL A 21 -10.65 -6.38 -9.77
N LEU A 22 -10.43 -6.17 -8.47
CA LEU A 22 -10.95 -7.03 -7.43
C LEU A 22 -12.34 -6.57 -6.95
N SER A 23 -13.11 -7.48 -6.39
CA SER A 23 -14.42 -7.20 -5.78
C SER A 23 -14.35 -6.19 -4.62
N SER A 24 -13.17 -5.99 -4.04
CA SER A 24 -12.88 -4.95 -3.05
C SER A 24 -12.64 -3.56 -3.67
N GLY A 25 -12.69 -3.43 -5.00
CA GLY A 25 -12.30 -2.22 -5.73
C GLY A 25 -10.79 -2.03 -5.88
N ALA A 26 -9.97 -2.94 -5.38
CA ALA A 26 -8.53 -2.89 -5.58
C ALA A 26 -8.18 -3.32 -7.02
N ARG A 27 -7.14 -2.70 -7.59
CA ARG A 27 -6.61 -3.03 -8.92
C ARG A 27 -5.19 -3.56 -8.76
N LEU A 28 -4.91 -4.75 -9.28
CA LEU A 28 -3.59 -5.37 -9.27
C LEU A 28 -3.03 -5.37 -10.68
N TYR A 29 -1.87 -4.75 -10.86
CA TYR A 29 -1.18 -4.76 -12.15
C TYR A 29 -0.62 -6.14 -12.47
N ALA A 30 -0.81 -6.58 -13.71
CA ALA A 30 -0.20 -7.76 -14.28
C ALA A 30 0.27 -7.49 -15.71
N GLU A 31 1.36 -8.11 -16.12
CA GLU A 31 1.77 -8.12 -17.53
C GLU A 31 0.88 -9.05 -18.34
N ARG A 32 0.37 -10.09 -17.69
CA ARG A 32 -0.63 -11.03 -18.21
C ARG A 32 -1.30 -11.76 -17.06
N HIS A 33 -2.44 -12.34 -17.33
CA HIS A 33 -3.11 -13.25 -16.39
C HIS A 33 -3.46 -14.59 -17.06
N GLU A 34 -3.65 -15.60 -16.22
CA GLU A 34 -4.22 -16.89 -16.60
C GLU A 34 -5.34 -17.23 -15.63
N SER A 35 -6.43 -17.82 -16.12
CA SER A 35 -7.55 -18.25 -15.28
C SER A 35 -7.90 -19.70 -15.59
N ASP A 36 -8.04 -20.51 -14.53
CA ASP A 36 -8.53 -21.90 -14.63
C ASP A 36 -10.01 -22.05 -14.22
N GLY A 37 -10.70 -20.91 -14.00
CA GLY A 37 -12.10 -20.83 -13.59
C GLY A 37 -12.30 -20.83 -12.08
N ALA A 38 -11.38 -21.36 -11.28
CA ALA A 38 -11.41 -21.29 -9.82
C ALA A 38 -10.42 -20.26 -9.29
N LYS A 39 -9.30 -20.09 -9.99
CA LYS A 39 -8.21 -19.18 -9.64
C LYS A 39 -7.79 -18.32 -10.83
N VAL A 40 -7.28 -17.17 -10.52
CA VAL A 40 -6.63 -16.25 -11.45
C VAL A 40 -5.17 -16.09 -11.01
N THR A 41 -4.24 -16.39 -11.91
CA THR A 41 -2.82 -16.16 -11.70
C THR A 41 -2.40 -14.91 -12.45
N LEU A 42 -1.95 -13.91 -11.73
CA LEU A 42 -1.40 -12.67 -12.27
C LEU A 42 0.12 -12.81 -12.38
N PHE A 43 0.67 -12.51 -13.55
CA PHE A 43 2.12 -12.54 -13.80
C PHE A 43 2.67 -11.12 -13.88
N THR A 44 3.77 -10.88 -13.18
CA THR A 44 4.51 -9.61 -13.18
C THR A 44 5.99 -9.90 -13.46
N LYS A 45 6.79 -8.86 -13.70
CA LYS A 45 8.27 -8.99 -13.86
C LYS A 45 8.97 -9.66 -12.70
N THR A 46 8.37 -9.62 -11.51
CA THR A 46 8.99 -10.08 -10.26
C THR A 46 8.42 -11.39 -9.73
N GLY A 47 7.46 -12.00 -10.44
CA GLY A 47 6.83 -13.26 -10.04
C GLY A 47 5.36 -13.37 -10.41
N SER A 48 4.69 -14.38 -9.85
CA SER A 48 3.27 -14.61 -10.05
C SER A 48 2.50 -14.58 -8.72
N THR A 49 1.24 -14.16 -8.77
CA THR A 49 0.33 -14.13 -7.63
C THR A 49 -0.96 -14.85 -8.00
N GLU A 50 -1.35 -15.86 -7.23
CA GLU A 50 -2.64 -16.53 -7.37
C GLU A 50 -3.72 -15.84 -6.52
N LEU A 51 -4.90 -15.68 -7.11
CA LEU A 51 -6.11 -15.14 -6.48
C LEU A 51 -7.26 -16.09 -6.73
N GLU A 52 -8.23 -16.14 -5.82
CA GLU A 52 -9.51 -16.79 -6.12
C GLU A 52 -10.26 -16.00 -7.19
N ALA A 53 -10.76 -16.68 -8.23
CA ALA A 53 -11.48 -16.04 -9.34
C ALA A 53 -12.68 -15.21 -8.86
N ALA A 54 -13.34 -15.63 -7.77
CA ALA A 54 -14.44 -14.90 -7.15
C ALA A 54 -14.03 -13.50 -6.61
N LEU A 55 -12.75 -13.24 -6.41
CA LEU A 55 -12.25 -11.94 -5.98
C LEU A 55 -11.95 -10.99 -7.15
N VAL A 56 -11.91 -11.50 -8.39
CA VAL A 56 -11.60 -10.71 -9.58
C VAL A 56 -12.90 -10.40 -10.33
N VAL A 57 -13.24 -9.11 -10.42
CA VAL A 57 -14.47 -8.64 -11.08
C VAL A 57 -14.26 -8.44 -12.57
N GLY A 58 -13.01 -8.21 -12.99
CA GLY A 58 -12.67 -7.99 -14.39
C GLY A 58 -11.21 -7.59 -14.58
N PHE A 59 -10.85 -7.34 -15.85
CA PHE A 59 -9.53 -6.85 -16.25
C PHE A 59 -9.69 -5.57 -17.05
N GLU A 60 -8.84 -4.58 -16.78
CA GLU A 60 -8.76 -3.33 -17.53
C GLU A 60 -7.38 -3.25 -18.18
N VAL A 61 -7.35 -3.04 -19.47
CA VAL A 61 -6.10 -2.87 -20.25
C VAL A 61 -5.58 -1.46 -20.04
N GLU A 62 -4.27 -1.30 -19.86
CA GLU A 62 -3.62 0.01 -19.83
C GLU A 62 -3.77 0.68 -21.23
N ASP A 63 -4.48 1.80 -21.29
CA ASP A 63 -4.62 2.58 -22.54
C ASP A 63 -3.35 3.42 -22.73
N PRO A 64 -2.53 3.16 -23.77
CA PRO A 64 -1.31 3.91 -24.01
C PRO A 64 -1.53 5.35 -24.49
N ALA A 65 -2.77 5.83 -24.56
CA ALA A 65 -3.13 7.13 -25.12
C ALA A 65 -3.25 8.27 -24.09
N GLN A 66 -2.84 8.11 -22.83
CA GLN A 66 -2.74 9.26 -21.93
C GLN A 66 -1.34 9.87 -22.01
N PRO A 67 -1.23 11.19 -22.30
CA PRO A 67 0.06 11.85 -22.41
C PRO A 67 0.81 11.78 -21.08
N GLU A 68 2.02 11.27 -21.12
CA GLU A 68 3.00 11.31 -20.04
C GLU A 68 3.10 12.73 -19.48
N ARG A 69 2.68 12.91 -18.22
CA ARG A 69 3.08 14.11 -17.49
C ARG A 69 4.53 13.89 -17.07
N PRO A 70 5.43 14.88 -17.27
CA PRO A 70 6.86 14.70 -17.05
C PRO A 70 7.14 14.14 -15.66
N ALA A 71 7.88 13.05 -15.64
CA ALA A 71 8.44 12.48 -14.44
C ALA A 71 9.35 13.51 -13.76
N PRO A 72 9.34 13.63 -12.45
CA PRO A 72 10.41 14.33 -11.75
C PRO A 72 11.74 13.61 -12.05
N PRO A 73 12.86 14.32 -12.13
CA PRO A 73 14.13 13.75 -12.54
C PRO A 73 14.50 12.54 -11.69
N GLU A 74 14.83 11.45 -12.36
CA GLU A 74 15.40 10.26 -11.77
C GLU A 74 16.75 10.62 -11.14
N THR A 75 16.76 10.83 -9.84
CA THR A 75 18.01 10.80 -9.07
C THR A 75 18.11 9.41 -8.48
N SER A 76 19.07 8.69 -9.00
CA SER A 76 19.56 7.38 -8.64
C SER A 76 19.33 7.03 -7.17
N ALA A 77 18.26 6.30 -6.86
CA ALA A 77 18.11 5.64 -5.58
C ALA A 77 18.94 4.35 -5.62
N LYS A 78 20.14 4.46 -5.06
CA LYS A 78 21.02 3.34 -4.74
C LYS A 78 20.22 2.28 -3.99
N GLN A 79 20.10 1.12 -4.60
CA GLN A 79 19.52 -0.09 -4.04
C GLN A 79 20.04 -0.30 -2.61
N ALA A 80 19.16 -0.16 -1.63
CA ALA A 80 19.37 -0.81 -0.35
C ALA A 80 18.84 -2.24 -0.53
N SER A 81 19.76 -3.18 -0.70
CA SER A 81 19.52 -4.60 -0.72
C SER A 81 18.63 -4.99 0.46
N ALA A 82 17.45 -5.50 0.16
CA ALA A 82 16.64 -6.17 1.16
C ALA A 82 17.27 -7.53 1.49
N THR A 83 18.29 -7.48 2.33
CA THR A 83 18.70 -8.65 3.09
C THR A 83 17.59 -8.88 4.11
N ALA A 84 16.97 -10.06 4.05
CA ALA A 84 16.05 -10.54 5.07
C ALA A 84 16.81 -10.60 6.40
N ALA A 85 16.78 -9.51 7.17
CA ALA A 85 17.31 -9.41 8.51
C ALA A 85 16.14 -9.31 9.46
N LEU A 86 16.07 -10.30 10.36
CA LEU A 86 15.55 -10.27 11.72
C LEU A 86 14.80 -8.96 12.05
N SER A 87 13.50 -9.06 12.33
CA SER A 87 12.70 -7.93 12.80
C SER A 87 13.51 -7.13 13.82
N PRO A 88 13.75 -5.83 13.62
CA PRO A 88 14.43 -5.05 14.65
C PRO A 88 13.61 -5.14 15.90
N VAL A 89 14.27 -5.48 17.02
CA VAL A 89 13.67 -5.43 18.36
C VAL A 89 13.21 -3.98 18.55
N GLN A 90 11.90 -3.79 18.50
CA GLN A 90 11.29 -2.48 18.66
C GLN A 90 11.58 -2.03 20.10
N PRO A 91 12.11 -0.83 20.33
CA PRO A 91 12.25 -0.33 21.69
C PRO A 91 10.89 -0.36 22.38
N ALA A 92 10.77 -1.07 23.50
CA ALA A 92 9.49 -1.33 24.20
C ALA A 92 8.65 -0.04 24.39
N GLY A 93 9.31 1.08 24.69
CA GLY A 93 8.64 2.37 24.86
C GLY A 93 7.98 2.94 23.59
N LEU A 94 8.56 2.73 22.41
CA LEU A 94 7.97 3.20 21.16
C LEU A 94 6.76 2.35 20.75
N THR A 95 6.81 1.05 21.01
CA THR A 95 5.66 0.17 20.78
C THR A 95 4.49 0.56 21.66
N GLU A 96 4.74 0.80 22.95
CA GLU A 96 3.71 1.26 23.88
C GLU A 96 3.12 2.60 23.48
N LEU A 97 3.95 3.56 23.02
CA LEU A 97 3.51 4.84 22.50
C LEU A 97 2.53 4.67 21.34
N VAL A 98 2.88 3.80 20.37
CA VAL A 98 2.04 3.51 19.19
C VAL A 98 0.73 2.83 19.62
N ASP A 99 0.79 1.88 20.54
CA ASP A 99 -0.39 1.16 21.05
C ASP A 99 -1.35 2.10 21.79
N ASN A 100 -0.81 3.02 22.59
CA ASN A 100 -1.61 4.01 23.29
C ASN A 100 -2.33 4.96 22.33
N ALA A 101 -1.64 5.44 21.29
CA ALA A 101 -2.25 6.26 20.24
C ALA A 101 -3.31 5.47 19.46
N ALA A 102 -3.04 4.22 19.09
CA ALA A 102 -4.01 3.37 18.41
C ALA A 102 -5.30 3.21 19.24
N ARG A 103 -5.18 2.87 20.52
CA ARG A 103 -6.33 2.76 21.44
C ARG A 103 -7.08 4.09 21.58
N LYS A 104 -6.37 5.20 21.71
CA LYS A 104 -6.97 6.55 21.81
C LYS A 104 -7.88 6.87 20.65
N TYR A 105 -7.50 6.47 19.42
CA TYR A 105 -8.27 6.73 18.21
C TYR A 105 -9.12 5.54 17.73
N GLY A 106 -9.25 4.49 18.54
CA GLY A 106 -10.10 3.32 18.25
C GLY A 106 -9.60 2.48 17.07
N LEU A 107 -8.30 2.47 16.81
CA LEU A 107 -7.66 1.64 15.80
C LEU A 107 -7.05 0.37 16.42
N PRO A 108 -7.02 -0.76 15.70
CA PRO A 108 -6.29 -1.93 16.16
C PRO A 108 -4.80 -1.60 16.32
N PRO A 109 -4.18 -1.83 17.51
CA PRO A 109 -2.75 -1.54 17.72
C PRO A 109 -1.84 -2.22 16.69
N ALA A 110 -2.14 -3.47 16.36
CA ALA A 110 -1.41 -4.23 15.34
C ALA A 110 -1.41 -3.54 13.96
N PHE A 111 -2.49 -2.86 13.59
CA PHE A 111 -2.58 -2.12 12.33
C PHE A 111 -1.69 -0.88 12.34
N VAL A 112 -1.74 -0.07 13.40
CA VAL A 112 -0.91 1.14 13.51
C VAL A 112 0.57 0.77 13.61
N ARG A 113 0.91 -0.29 14.35
CA ARG A 113 2.28 -0.83 14.40
C ARG A 113 2.80 -1.22 13.01
N ALA A 114 1.95 -1.82 12.18
CA ALA A 114 2.33 -2.18 10.81
C ALA A 114 2.61 -0.96 9.94
N VAL A 115 1.84 0.11 10.10
CA VAL A 115 2.09 1.39 9.42
C VAL A 115 3.43 1.97 9.86
N VAL A 116 3.69 2.11 11.16
CA VAL A 116 4.96 2.63 11.69
C VAL A 116 6.17 1.79 11.23
N ALA A 117 6.02 0.47 11.17
CA ALA A 117 7.07 -0.42 10.70
C ALA A 117 7.43 -0.17 9.23
N VAL A 118 6.45 0.14 8.38
CA VAL A 118 6.68 0.43 6.96
C VAL A 118 7.21 1.85 6.76
N GLU A 119 6.70 2.83 7.51
CA GLU A 119 7.06 4.23 7.38
C GLU A 119 8.51 4.50 7.80
N SER A 120 8.90 4.05 8.97
CA SER A 120 10.20 4.39 9.55
C SER A 120 11.02 3.19 10.04
N GLY A 121 10.41 2.00 10.13
CA GLY A 121 11.01 0.90 10.89
C GLY A 121 11.25 1.25 12.35
N TYR A 122 10.35 2.04 12.96
CA TYR A 122 10.46 2.56 14.33
C TYR A 122 11.65 3.51 14.58
N ARG A 123 12.16 4.15 13.54
CA ARG A 123 13.20 5.18 13.71
C ARG A 123 12.54 6.54 13.92
N ALA A 124 12.64 7.05 15.14
CA ALA A 124 12.01 8.32 15.54
C ALA A 124 12.64 9.54 14.82
N ASP A 125 13.88 9.45 14.42
CA ASP A 125 14.66 10.48 13.71
C ASP A 125 14.65 10.32 12.19
N ALA A 126 13.86 9.39 11.64
CA ALA A 126 13.83 9.14 10.21
C ALA A 126 13.37 10.37 9.43
N VAL A 127 14.10 10.68 8.37
CA VAL A 127 13.73 11.70 7.38
C VAL A 127 13.82 11.09 6.00
N SER A 128 12.73 11.14 5.24
CA SER A 128 12.71 10.62 3.88
C SER A 128 13.35 11.61 2.89
N PRO A 129 13.75 11.16 1.69
CA PRO A 129 14.24 12.05 0.63
C PRO A 129 13.21 13.12 0.21
N LYS A 130 11.91 12.85 0.42
CA LYS A 130 10.82 13.79 0.15
C LYS A 130 10.54 14.74 1.32
N GLY A 131 11.26 14.59 2.45
CA GLY A 131 11.15 15.43 3.64
C GLY A 131 10.07 15.01 4.63
N ALA A 132 9.53 13.79 4.53
CA ALA A 132 8.66 13.23 5.56
C ALA A 132 9.48 12.89 6.81
N ILE A 133 8.91 13.08 8.01
CA ILE A 133 9.65 13.07 9.28
C ILE A 133 9.01 12.11 10.28
N GLY A 134 9.86 11.41 11.01
CA GLY A 134 9.55 10.68 12.24
C GLY A 134 8.91 9.32 12.03
N LEU A 135 8.36 8.77 13.12
CA LEU A 135 7.84 7.41 13.21
C LEU A 135 6.77 7.09 12.16
N MET A 136 5.87 8.03 11.90
CA MET A 136 4.77 7.89 10.94
C MET A 136 4.98 8.72 9.66
N GLN A 137 6.20 9.21 9.41
CA GLN A 137 6.62 9.90 8.20
C GLN A 137 5.67 11.00 7.76
N LEU A 138 5.36 11.91 8.68
CA LEU A 138 4.50 13.05 8.36
C LEU A 138 5.25 14.09 7.52
N MET A 139 4.64 14.51 6.42
CA MET A 139 5.12 15.69 5.69
C MET A 139 4.97 16.94 6.56
N PRO A 140 5.93 17.87 6.51
CA PRO A 140 5.88 19.11 7.34
C PRO A 140 4.58 19.91 7.18
N ALA A 141 4.00 19.95 5.99
CA ALA A 141 2.73 20.60 5.74
C ALA A 141 1.59 19.90 6.48
N THR A 142 1.49 18.57 6.35
CA THR A 142 0.50 17.75 7.04
C THR A 142 0.64 17.84 8.55
N ALA A 143 1.86 17.76 9.08
CA ALA A 143 2.11 17.91 10.51
C ALA A 143 1.62 19.25 11.05
N ARG A 144 1.85 20.34 10.30
CA ARG A 144 1.37 21.69 10.66
C ARG A 144 -0.16 21.77 10.66
N GLU A 145 -0.82 21.21 9.67
CA GLU A 145 -2.28 21.15 9.60
C GLU A 145 -2.87 20.35 10.76
N LEU A 146 -2.16 19.31 11.21
CA LEU A 146 -2.53 18.51 12.36
C LEU A 146 -2.14 19.13 13.70
N GLY A 147 -1.42 20.28 13.70
CA GLY A 147 -0.99 20.97 14.92
C GLY A 147 0.12 20.25 15.67
N ALA A 148 1.00 19.51 14.99
CA ALA A 148 2.04 18.68 15.58
C ALA A 148 3.44 19.08 15.11
N ASP A 149 4.44 18.94 15.99
CA ASP A 149 5.85 18.92 15.60
C ASP A 149 6.24 17.47 15.23
N PRO A 150 6.52 17.18 13.94
CA PRO A 150 6.80 15.81 13.51
C PRO A 150 8.14 15.25 14.03
N LYS A 151 9.00 16.08 14.61
CA LYS A 151 10.27 15.68 15.23
C LYS A 151 10.10 15.15 16.65
N ILE A 152 8.97 15.43 17.28
CA ILE A 152 8.63 14.93 18.62
C ILE A 152 7.87 13.62 18.46
N PRO A 153 8.45 12.46 18.90
CA PRO A 153 7.86 11.15 18.65
C PRO A 153 6.41 11.02 19.10
N GLU A 154 6.07 11.56 20.25
CA GLU A 154 4.72 11.52 20.83
C GLU A 154 3.72 12.28 19.96
N GLN A 155 4.10 13.47 19.49
CA GLN A 155 3.25 14.28 18.61
C GLN A 155 3.14 13.70 17.22
N ASN A 156 4.23 13.11 16.71
CA ASN A 156 4.25 12.44 15.41
C ASN A 156 3.30 11.24 15.39
N VAL A 157 3.38 10.37 16.40
CA VAL A 157 2.54 9.18 16.51
C VAL A 157 1.08 9.57 16.77
N ASP A 158 0.81 10.52 17.65
CA ASP A 158 -0.55 10.99 17.94
C ASP A 158 -1.21 11.58 16.69
N ALA A 159 -0.54 12.52 16.02
CA ALA A 159 -1.06 13.17 14.83
C ALA A 159 -1.19 12.20 13.64
N GLY A 160 -0.20 11.34 13.42
CA GLY A 160 -0.23 10.36 12.33
C GLY A 160 -1.32 9.31 12.52
N THR A 161 -1.53 8.85 13.74
CA THR A 161 -2.61 7.89 14.04
C THR A 161 -3.98 8.53 13.90
N ARG A 162 -4.16 9.78 14.35
CA ARG A 162 -5.38 10.56 14.12
C ARG A 162 -5.65 10.73 12.63
N TYR A 163 -4.65 11.12 11.86
CA TYR A 163 -4.78 11.30 10.41
C TYR A 163 -5.18 10.00 9.71
N LEU A 164 -4.56 8.86 10.10
CA LEU A 164 -4.96 7.56 9.57
C LEU A 164 -6.42 7.22 9.92
N ARG A 165 -6.87 7.54 11.12
CA ARG A 165 -8.27 7.38 11.54
C ARG A 165 -9.21 8.24 10.71
N ASP A 166 -8.85 9.52 10.48
CA ASP A 166 -9.65 10.44 9.69
C ASP A 166 -9.79 9.95 8.23
N LEU A 167 -8.70 9.41 7.66
CA LEU A 167 -8.74 8.79 6.33
C LEU A 167 -9.61 7.53 6.29
N LEU A 168 -9.57 6.68 7.32
CA LEU A 168 -10.46 5.53 7.40
C LEU A 168 -11.93 5.96 7.42
N LEU A 169 -12.26 7.00 8.20
CA LEU A 169 -13.62 7.55 8.23
C LEU A 169 -14.01 8.14 6.87
N LYS A 170 -13.11 8.89 6.23
CA LYS A 170 -13.35 9.48 4.91
C LYS A 170 -13.68 8.43 3.84
N TYR A 171 -13.06 7.27 3.92
CA TYR A 171 -13.23 6.20 2.93
C TYR A 171 -14.01 5.00 3.48
N ASP A 172 -15.01 5.23 4.34
CA ASP A 172 -15.97 4.21 4.83
C ASP A 172 -15.29 2.96 5.42
N ASN A 173 -14.17 3.16 6.12
CA ASN A 173 -13.31 2.10 6.68
C ASN A 173 -12.66 1.16 5.64
N HIS A 174 -12.60 1.56 4.37
CA HIS A 174 -11.84 0.83 3.35
C HIS A 174 -10.33 1.03 3.56
N ALA A 175 -9.69 0.05 4.21
CA ALA A 175 -8.28 0.14 4.59
C ALA A 175 -7.35 0.41 3.40
N TYR A 176 -7.62 -0.17 2.22
CA TYR A 176 -6.82 0.07 1.02
C TYR A 176 -6.86 1.53 0.57
N HIS A 177 -8.05 2.17 0.57
CA HIS A 177 -8.19 3.56 0.19
C HIS A 177 -7.56 4.49 1.24
N ALA A 178 -7.74 4.18 2.53
CA ALA A 178 -7.12 4.96 3.61
C ALA A 178 -5.59 4.89 3.56
N LEU A 179 -5.01 3.70 3.35
CA LEU A 179 -3.57 3.52 3.20
C LEU A 179 -3.03 4.19 1.93
N ALA A 180 -3.77 4.09 0.81
CA ALA A 180 -3.43 4.82 -0.41
C ALA A 180 -3.42 6.33 -0.19
N ALA A 181 -4.42 6.85 0.52
CA ALA A 181 -4.53 8.28 0.83
C ALA A 181 -3.45 8.72 1.83
N TYR A 182 -3.08 7.89 2.77
CA TYR A 182 -1.98 8.15 3.69
C TYR A 182 -0.66 8.34 2.95
N ASN A 183 -0.35 7.44 2.01
CA ASN A 183 0.90 7.45 1.24
C ASN A 183 0.90 8.47 0.08
N ALA A 184 -0.15 8.48 -0.74
CA ALA A 184 -0.22 9.29 -1.96
C ALA A 184 -1.02 10.59 -1.83
N GLY A 185 -1.64 10.80 -0.66
CA GLY A 185 -2.55 11.92 -0.41
C GLY A 185 -4.00 11.62 -0.83
N PRO A 186 -4.99 12.17 -0.09
CA PRO A 186 -6.41 11.94 -0.38
C PRO A 186 -6.84 12.46 -1.75
N GLY A 187 -6.24 13.54 -2.25
CA GLY A 187 -6.54 14.06 -3.57
C GLY A 187 -6.21 13.09 -4.71
N ALA A 188 -5.22 12.21 -4.54
CA ALA A 188 -4.94 11.17 -5.51
C ALA A 188 -6.05 10.09 -5.50
N VAL A 189 -6.46 9.64 -4.32
CA VAL A 189 -7.54 8.65 -4.18
C VAL A 189 -8.86 9.20 -4.71
N ASP A 190 -9.18 10.45 -4.39
CA ASP A 190 -10.39 11.12 -4.87
C ASP A 190 -10.39 11.25 -6.41
N LYS A 191 -9.23 11.60 -7.01
CA LYS A 191 -9.06 11.72 -8.47
C LYS A 191 -9.26 10.40 -9.20
N TYR A 192 -8.73 9.30 -8.64
CA TYR A 192 -8.79 7.99 -9.27
C TYR A 192 -9.99 7.16 -8.80
N HIS A 193 -10.85 7.72 -7.91
CA HIS A 193 -11.98 7.02 -7.31
C HIS A 193 -11.59 5.68 -6.66
N GLY A 194 -10.37 5.61 -6.13
CA GLY A 194 -9.79 4.41 -5.54
C GLY A 194 -8.27 4.50 -5.36
N VAL A 195 -7.62 3.35 -5.25
CA VAL A 195 -6.15 3.30 -5.16
C VAL A 195 -5.55 3.82 -6.46
N PRO A 196 -4.72 4.90 -6.43
CA PRO A 196 -4.12 5.45 -7.63
C PRO A 196 -3.11 4.45 -8.23
N PRO A 197 -2.89 4.44 -9.56
CA PRO A 197 -2.01 3.50 -10.24
C PRO A 197 -0.52 3.85 -10.02
N TYR A 198 -0.13 4.15 -8.80
CA TYR A 198 1.23 4.44 -8.41
C TYR A 198 1.87 3.19 -7.82
N ARG A 199 2.93 2.67 -8.44
CA ARG A 199 3.64 1.49 -7.96
C ARG A 199 4.06 1.63 -6.49
N GLU A 200 4.62 2.78 -6.12
CA GLU A 200 5.02 3.08 -4.74
C GLU A 200 3.86 2.87 -3.76
N THR A 201 2.66 3.36 -4.11
CA THR A 201 1.47 3.26 -3.25
C THR A 201 0.96 1.82 -3.15
N HIS A 202 0.97 1.07 -4.25
CA HIS A 202 0.61 -0.36 -4.23
C HIS A 202 1.58 -1.17 -3.35
N ASP A 203 2.89 -0.97 -3.55
CA ASP A 203 3.92 -1.64 -2.74
C ASP A 203 3.79 -1.27 -1.26
N TYR A 204 3.48 -0.01 -0.95
CA TYR A 204 3.22 0.46 0.40
C TYR A 204 2.06 -0.29 1.07
N ILE A 205 0.89 -0.33 0.40
CA ILE A 205 -0.30 -1.02 0.92
C ILE A 205 0.01 -2.48 1.21
N LEU A 206 0.61 -3.19 0.24
CA LEU A 206 0.96 -4.60 0.38
C LEU A 206 1.93 -4.83 1.55
N ASN A 207 2.91 -3.93 1.73
CA ASN A 207 3.86 -4.02 2.84
C ASN A 207 3.19 -3.81 4.19
N VAL A 208 2.29 -2.83 4.33
CA VAL A 208 1.54 -2.61 5.57
C VAL A 208 0.68 -3.82 5.89
N LEU A 209 -0.10 -4.33 4.94
CA LEU A 209 -0.98 -5.48 5.16
C LEU A 209 -0.20 -6.75 5.49
N ARG A 210 0.96 -6.97 4.85
CA ARG A 210 1.86 -8.08 5.17
C ARG A 210 2.41 -7.98 6.59
N ASN A 211 2.81 -6.78 7.02
CA ASN A 211 3.28 -6.55 8.39
C ASN A 211 2.14 -6.72 9.40
N TRP A 212 0.95 -6.23 9.09
CA TRP A 212 -0.22 -6.39 9.96
C TRP A 212 -0.55 -7.86 10.23
N ARG A 213 -0.57 -8.71 9.18
CA ARG A 213 -0.83 -10.16 9.32
C ARG A 213 0.21 -10.90 10.17
N LYS A 214 1.44 -10.38 10.25
CA LYS A 214 2.51 -10.96 11.07
C LYS A 214 2.43 -10.56 12.55
N GLN A 215 1.63 -9.55 12.89
CA GLN A 215 1.46 -9.12 14.26
C GLN A 215 0.57 -10.12 15.01
N PRO A 216 0.94 -10.51 16.25
CA PRO A 216 0.04 -11.31 17.06
C PRO A 216 -1.27 -10.55 17.28
N SER A 217 -2.39 -11.25 17.12
CA SER A 217 -3.69 -10.71 17.53
C SER A 217 -3.62 -10.47 19.03
N ALA A 218 -3.86 -9.24 19.47
CA ALA A 218 -4.10 -8.99 20.87
C ALA A 218 -5.54 -9.50 21.17
N ASP A 219 -5.60 -10.62 21.85
CA ASP A 219 -6.82 -11.11 22.49
C ASP A 219 -7.25 -10.17 23.62
#